data_7b6d3cd54ae7df86371d3da7a3e0de77
#
_entry.id   7b6d3cd54ae7df86371d3da7a3e0de77
#
_cell.length_a   1.000
_cell.length_b   1.000
_cell.length_c   1.000
_cell.angle_alpha   90.00
_cell.angle_beta   90.00
_cell.angle_gamma   90.00
#
_symmetry.space_group_name_H-M   'P 1'
#
loop_
_entity.id
_entity.type
_entity.pdbx_description
1 polymer ?
#
loop_
_entity_poly.entity_id
_entity_poly.type
_entity_poly.pdbx_seq_one_letter_code
_entity_poly.pdbx_strand_id
1 'polypeptide(L)'
;MEDLATSLAPTEPEEKIEGATPSRLEEPTTSETTINVKGVPFEIECLLMSGRRKRWTVGSEETVSDVRQRIFANFPQEWRTSEAAVSSPDSIRLLYLGRILEPTRSLTSYNLKPPEEEGHSPSIVHLHIRTLTSNSEQDGEWNLYGSRQR
;
A
#
# COMPACT_ATOMS: atom_id res chain seq x y z
N MET A 1 -64.78 -29.73 -51.58
CA MET A 1 -63.80 -30.75 -51.64
C MET A 1 -62.54 -30.12 -51.14
N GLU A 2 -62.43 -30.33 -50.13
CA GLU A 2 -61.83 -30.74 -48.88
C GLU A 2 -60.43 -30.28 -48.84
N ASP A 3 -60.27 -29.26 -48.15
CA ASP A 3 -58.94 -28.83 -47.77
C ASP A 3 -58.68 -29.00 -46.35
N LEU A 4 -57.92 -29.97 -46.08
CA LEU A 4 -57.41 -30.27 -44.79
C LEU A 4 -56.11 -29.47 -44.55
N ALA A 5 -56.29 -28.33 -44.11
CA ALA A 5 -55.15 -27.60 -43.54
C ALA A 5 -54.85 -28.17 -42.18
N THR A 6 -53.93 -29.07 -42.13
CA THR A 6 -53.34 -29.54 -40.90
C THR A 6 -52.31 -28.54 -40.50
N SER A 7 -52.71 -27.66 -39.65
CA SER A 7 -51.81 -26.78 -38.98
C SER A 7 -51.11 -27.53 -37.86
N LEU A 8 -49.91 -27.96 -38.15
CA LEU A 8 -48.99 -28.37 -37.13
C LEU A 8 -48.31 -27.13 -36.60
N ALA A 9 -48.72 -26.74 -35.44
CA ALA A 9 -47.97 -25.76 -34.68
C ALA A 9 -46.63 -26.35 -34.26
N PRO A 10 -45.51 -25.73 -34.57
CA PRO A 10 -44.23 -26.13 -34.02
C PRO A 10 -44.24 -25.86 -32.53
N THR A 11 -44.06 -26.90 -31.77
CA THR A 11 -43.72 -26.80 -30.36
C THR A 11 -42.38 -26.20 -30.30
N GLU A 12 -42.33 -24.96 -29.89
CA GLU A 12 -41.06 -24.34 -29.50
C GLU A 12 -40.52 -25.06 -28.28
N PRO A 13 -39.30 -25.53 -28.30
CA PRO A 13 -38.64 -25.94 -27.08
C PRO A 13 -38.41 -24.67 -26.28
N GLU A 14 -39.02 -24.60 -25.14
CA GLU A 14 -38.64 -23.65 -24.12
C GLU A 14 -37.19 -23.90 -23.79
N GLU A 15 -36.35 -23.11 -24.41
CA GLU A 15 -34.98 -23.01 -24.03
C GLU A 15 -34.95 -22.31 -22.69
N LYS A 16 -34.95 -23.08 -21.63
CA LYS A 16 -34.70 -22.64 -20.27
C LYS A 16 -33.29 -22.12 -20.20
N ILE A 17 -33.14 -20.86 -20.48
CA ILE A 17 -31.90 -20.13 -20.21
C ILE A 17 -31.82 -19.97 -18.70
N GLU A 18 -31.33 -20.97 -18.06
CA GLU A 18 -30.75 -20.78 -16.74
C GLU A 18 -29.41 -20.09 -16.91
N GLY A 19 -29.48 -18.85 -17.31
CA GLY A 19 -28.41 -17.93 -17.15
C GLY A 19 -28.32 -17.52 -15.68
N ALA A 20 -28.05 -18.43 -14.81
CA ALA A 20 -27.48 -18.11 -13.55
C ALA A 20 -26.08 -17.59 -13.83
N THR A 21 -26.00 -16.31 -14.04
CA THR A 21 -24.74 -15.59 -13.88
C THR A 21 -24.45 -15.63 -12.40
N PRO A 22 -23.49 -16.41 -11.93
CA PRO A 22 -22.96 -16.14 -10.63
C PRO A 22 -22.31 -14.76 -10.80
N SER A 23 -22.89 -13.76 -10.21
CA SER A 23 -22.14 -12.59 -9.82
C SER A 23 -21.05 -13.11 -8.91
N ARG A 24 -19.96 -13.53 -9.54
CA ARG A 24 -18.72 -13.71 -8.86
C ARG A 24 -18.35 -12.31 -8.41
N LEU A 25 -18.76 -12.02 -7.20
CA LEU A 25 -18.05 -11.05 -6.39
C LEU A 25 -16.60 -11.49 -6.50
N GLU A 26 -15.84 -10.76 -7.30
CA GLU A 26 -14.41 -10.82 -7.23
C GLU A 26 -14.08 -10.31 -5.84
N GLU A 27 -14.05 -11.24 -4.93
CA GLU A 27 -13.34 -11.04 -3.69
C GLU A 27 -11.95 -10.55 -4.12
N PRO A 28 -11.50 -9.42 -3.59
CA PRO A 28 -10.13 -9.02 -3.79
C PRO A 28 -9.31 -10.21 -3.32
N THR A 29 -8.62 -10.83 -4.25
CA THR A 29 -7.66 -11.89 -3.95
C THR A 29 -6.63 -11.24 -3.08
N THR A 30 -6.91 -11.26 -1.79
CA THR A 30 -5.91 -11.01 -0.77
C THR A 30 -4.91 -12.12 -0.98
N SER A 31 -3.87 -11.82 -1.71
CA SER A 31 -2.67 -12.65 -1.72
C SER A 31 -2.26 -12.74 -0.26
N GLU A 32 -2.64 -13.82 0.39
CA GLU A 32 -2.09 -14.20 1.69
C GLU A 32 -0.61 -14.52 1.50
N THR A 33 0.17 -13.48 1.27
CA THR A 33 1.55 -13.51 1.69
C THR A 33 1.46 -13.60 3.20
N THR A 34 1.85 -14.71 3.76
CA THR A 34 1.98 -14.93 5.20
C THR A 34 2.91 -13.85 5.73
N ILE A 35 2.35 -12.70 6.01
CA ILE A 35 3.08 -11.56 6.55
C ILE A 35 3.24 -11.90 8.02
N ASN A 36 4.45 -12.25 8.42
CA ASN A 36 4.78 -12.44 9.82
C ASN A 36 4.72 -11.08 10.50
N VAL A 37 3.55 -10.76 11.03
CA VAL A 37 3.24 -9.48 11.67
C VAL A 37 3.46 -9.63 13.16
N LYS A 38 4.28 -8.76 13.75
CA LYS A 38 4.53 -8.78 15.20
C LYS A 38 3.42 -8.02 15.94
N GLY A 39 2.76 -8.69 16.88
CA GLY A 39 1.66 -8.12 17.64
C GLY A 39 0.32 -8.17 16.95
N VAL A 40 -0.58 -7.27 17.28
CA VAL A 40 -1.93 -7.19 16.70
C VAL A 40 -1.87 -6.57 15.32
N PRO A 41 -2.38 -7.24 14.27
CA PRO A 41 -2.38 -6.68 12.93
C PRO A 41 -3.39 -5.54 12.80
N PHE A 42 -3.01 -4.48 12.09
CA PHE A 42 -3.89 -3.38 11.70
C PHE A 42 -3.44 -2.76 10.38
N GLU A 43 -4.31 -1.97 9.78
CA GLU A 43 -4.02 -1.33 8.50
C GLU A 43 -3.56 0.12 8.68
N ILE A 44 -2.54 0.48 7.93
CA ILE A 44 -2.12 1.86 7.71
C ILE A 44 -2.27 2.21 6.24
N GLU A 45 -2.62 3.44 5.94
CA GLU A 45 -2.65 3.95 4.57
C GLU A 45 -1.42 4.83 4.32
N CYS A 46 -0.53 4.37 3.44
CA CYS A 46 0.63 5.16 3.04
C CYS A 46 0.28 6.09 1.89
N LEU A 47 0.57 7.37 2.06
CA LEU A 47 0.35 8.43 1.09
C LEU A 47 1.69 8.99 0.59
N LEU A 48 1.93 8.89 -0.71
CA LEU A 48 3.07 9.52 -1.38
C LEU A 48 2.84 11.01 -1.66
N MET A 49 3.92 11.74 -1.87
CA MET A 49 3.85 13.15 -2.27
C MET A 49 3.12 13.36 -3.61
N SER A 50 3.15 12.37 -4.49
CA SER A 50 2.37 12.33 -5.74
C SER A 50 0.85 12.16 -5.54
N GLY A 51 0.40 11.95 -4.32
CA GLY A 51 -1.00 11.68 -3.99
C GLY A 51 -1.42 10.22 -4.12
N ARG A 52 -0.53 9.34 -4.52
CA ARG A 52 -0.80 7.89 -4.59
C ARG A 52 -0.91 7.29 -3.20
N ARG A 53 -1.83 6.35 -3.05
CA ARG A 53 -2.15 5.72 -1.77
C ARG A 53 -2.09 4.21 -1.89
N LYS A 54 -1.64 3.56 -0.83
CA LYS A 54 -1.72 2.11 -0.69
C LYS A 54 -1.85 1.74 0.78
N ARG A 55 -2.67 0.74 1.06
CA ARG A 55 -2.83 0.18 2.41
C ARG A 55 -1.82 -0.93 2.65
N TRP A 56 -1.37 -1.01 3.88
CA TRP A 56 -0.42 -1.98 4.36
C TRP A 56 -0.88 -2.54 5.69
N THR A 57 -0.83 -3.86 5.82
CA THR A 57 -1.04 -4.51 7.10
C THR A 57 0.26 -4.50 7.88
N VAL A 58 0.20 -3.98 9.09
CA VAL A 58 1.34 -3.85 10.00
C VAL A 58 0.97 -4.36 11.37
N GLY A 59 1.95 -4.69 12.19
CA GLY A 59 1.73 -5.14 13.56
C GLY A 59 2.00 -4.05 14.58
N SER A 60 1.26 -4.09 15.68
CA SER A 60 1.38 -3.12 16.75
C SER A 60 2.77 -3.07 17.39
N GLU A 61 3.49 -4.20 17.40
CA GLU A 61 4.84 -4.32 17.96
C GLU A 61 5.96 -4.20 16.93
N GLU A 62 5.60 -3.97 15.67
CA GLU A 62 6.59 -3.77 14.62
C GLU A 62 7.33 -2.46 14.80
N THR A 63 8.62 -2.49 14.47
CA THR A 63 9.42 -1.26 14.39
C THR A 63 9.17 -0.56 13.06
N VAL A 64 9.42 0.73 13.04
CA VAL A 64 9.36 1.52 11.81
C VAL A 64 10.30 0.94 10.74
N SER A 65 11.44 0.37 11.15
CA SER A 65 12.39 -0.31 10.25
C SER A 65 11.77 -1.54 9.58
N ASP A 66 11.04 -2.37 10.34
CA ASP A 66 10.38 -3.55 9.79
C ASP A 66 9.34 -3.16 8.73
N VAL A 67 8.57 -2.11 9.02
CA VAL A 67 7.57 -1.57 8.09
C VAL A 67 8.23 -1.01 6.82
N ARG A 68 9.34 -0.28 6.96
CA ARG A 68 10.10 0.24 5.80
C ARG A 68 10.62 -0.88 4.91
N GLN A 69 11.14 -1.96 5.50
CA GLN A 69 11.60 -3.14 4.75
C GLN A 69 10.44 -3.80 4.00
N ARG A 70 9.28 -3.94 4.64
CA ARG A 70 8.09 -4.50 4.00
C ARG A 70 7.61 -3.65 2.84
N ILE A 71 7.53 -2.33 3.01
CA ILE A 71 7.17 -1.39 1.95
C ILE A 71 8.17 -1.49 0.80
N PHE A 72 9.45 -1.57 1.09
CA PHE A 72 10.50 -1.69 0.10
C PHE A 72 10.40 -2.99 -0.70
N ALA A 73 10.22 -4.12 -0.02
CA ALA A 73 10.09 -5.44 -0.65
C ALA A 73 8.87 -5.53 -1.59
N ASN A 74 7.78 -4.88 -1.22
CA ASN A 74 6.51 -4.90 -1.96
C ASN A 74 6.19 -3.55 -2.61
N PHE A 75 7.23 -2.77 -2.92
CA PHE A 75 7.04 -1.43 -3.49
C PHE A 75 6.36 -1.51 -4.86
N PRO A 76 5.21 -0.86 -5.07
CA PRO A 76 4.47 -0.96 -6.31
C PRO A 76 5.29 -0.47 -7.51
N GLN A 77 5.23 -1.21 -8.61
CA GLN A 77 5.91 -0.83 -9.85
C GLN A 77 5.42 0.53 -10.37
N GLU A 78 4.14 0.81 -10.21
CA GLU A 78 3.52 2.07 -10.60
C GLU A 78 4.09 3.29 -9.87
N TRP A 79 4.61 3.07 -8.67
CA TRP A 79 5.23 4.12 -7.88
C TRP A 79 6.67 4.39 -8.30
N ARG A 80 7.34 3.38 -8.89
CA ARG A 80 8.72 3.50 -9.37
C ARG A 80 8.87 4.41 -10.58
N THR A 81 7.81 4.57 -11.36
CA THR A 81 7.82 5.41 -12.56
C THR A 81 7.58 6.89 -12.27
N SER A 82 6.90 7.20 -11.17
CA SER A 82 6.52 8.58 -10.83
C SER A 82 7.34 9.18 -9.69
N GLU A 83 7.98 8.34 -8.92
CA GLU A 83 8.83 8.74 -7.81
C GLU A 83 10.28 8.38 -8.12
N ALA A 84 11.19 8.99 -7.38
CA ALA A 84 12.59 8.62 -7.47
C ALA A 84 12.78 7.13 -7.15
N ALA A 85 13.69 6.50 -7.87
CA ALA A 85 13.99 5.09 -7.66
C ALA A 85 14.35 4.81 -6.20
N VAL A 86 13.55 3.98 -5.56
CA VAL A 86 13.81 3.53 -4.19
C VAL A 86 14.93 2.49 -4.26
N SER A 87 16.12 2.88 -3.85
CA SER A 87 17.32 2.03 -3.92
C SER A 87 17.51 1.15 -2.67
N SER A 88 16.99 1.60 -1.55
CA SER A 88 17.11 0.88 -0.27
C SER A 88 15.97 1.21 0.66
N PRO A 89 15.70 0.39 1.69
CA PRO A 89 14.72 0.70 2.72
C PRO A 89 15.01 2.03 3.44
N ASP A 90 16.29 2.40 3.54
CA ASP A 90 16.72 3.64 4.19
C ASP A 90 16.37 4.90 3.43
N SER A 91 16.12 4.78 2.13
CA SER A 91 15.60 5.91 1.33
C SER A 91 14.14 6.23 1.63
N ILE A 92 13.43 5.31 2.28
CA ILE A 92 12.03 5.50 2.65
C ILE A 92 11.94 6.13 4.04
N ARG A 93 11.27 7.26 4.15
CA ARG A 93 10.95 7.90 5.43
C ARG A 93 9.46 7.91 5.64
N LEU A 94 9.04 7.52 6.82
CA LEU A 94 7.66 7.56 7.24
C LEU A 94 7.43 8.80 8.10
N LEU A 95 6.39 9.55 7.80
CA LEU A 95 5.95 10.71 8.57
C LEU A 95 4.52 10.49 9.05
N TYR A 96 4.29 10.73 10.31
CA TYR A 96 2.98 10.66 10.91
C TYR A 96 2.72 11.90 11.76
N LEU A 97 1.59 12.56 11.52
CA LEU A 97 1.22 13.82 12.19
C LEU A 97 2.35 14.88 12.17
N GLY A 98 3.03 14.98 11.02
CA GLY A 98 4.12 15.96 10.83
C GLY A 98 5.46 15.57 11.49
N ARG A 99 5.57 14.37 12.05
CA ARG A 99 6.82 13.87 12.66
C ARG A 99 7.41 12.75 11.81
N ILE A 100 8.73 12.78 11.65
CA ILE A 100 9.47 11.68 11.03
C ILE A 100 9.57 10.56 12.06
N LEU A 101 9.20 9.35 11.64
CA LEU A 101 9.27 8.17 12.49
C LEU A 101 10.69 7.62 12.54
N GLU A 102 11.20 7.39 13.74
CA GLU A 102 12.54 6.82 13.96
C GLU A 102 12.53 5.31 13.68
N PRO A 103 13.52 4.78 12.96
CA PRO A 103 13.55 3.37 12.54
C PRO A 103 13.49 2.37 13.69
N THR A 104 14.09 2.69 14.82
CA THR A 104 14.23 1.78 15.97
C THR A 104 13.01 1.76 16.88
N ARG A 105 12.09 2.68 16.72
CA ARG A 105 10.89 2.75 17.56
C ARG A 105 9.75 1.91 17.00
N SER A 106 8.91 1.39 17.90
CA SER A 106 7.67 0.72 17.53
C SER A 106 6.61 1.71 17.05
N LEU A 107 5.68 1.23 16.23
CA LEU A 107 4.54 2.04 15.75
C LEU A 107 3.68 2.57 16.90
N THR A 108 3.50 1.76 17.93
CA THR A 108 2.74 2.14 19.13
C THR A 108 3.31 3.33 19.88
N SER A 109 4.65 3.53 19.82
CA SER A 109 5.32 4.71 20.41
C SER A 109 4.86 6.03 19.79
N TYR A 110 4.30 5.96 18.59
CA TYR A 110 3.72 7.11 17.88
C TYR A 110 2.19 7.14 17.92
N ASN A 111 1.60 6.33 18.79
CA ASN A 111 0.16 6.16 18.89
C ASN A 111 -0.49 5.59 17.59
N LEU A 112 0.30 4.94 16.75
CA LEU A 112 -0.16 4.11 15.64
C LEU A 112 -0.51 2.74 16.21
N LYS A 113 -1.76 2.52 16.49
CA LYS A 113 -2.29 1.30 17.10
C LYS A 113 -3.52 0.82 16.33
N PRO A 114 -3.90 -0.45 16.51
CA PRO A 114 -5.15 -0.94 15.97
C PRO A 114 -6.31 -0.06 16.43
N PRO A 115 -7.30 0.20 15.57
CA PRO A 115 -8.50 0.90 15.98
C PRO A 115 -9.21 0.11 17.07
N GLU A 116 -9.71 0.80 18.09
CA GLU A 116 -10.44 0.18 19.20
C GLU A 116 -11.86 -0.21 18.79
N GLU A 117 -12.38 0.37 17.73
CA GLU A 117 -13.71 0.12 17.19
C GLU A 117 -13.63 -0.35 15.74
N GLU A 118 -14.48 -1.30 15.37
CA GLU A 118 -14.63 -1.72 13.98
C GLU A 118 -15.19 -0.58 13.13
N GLY A 119 -14.60 -0.35 11.98
CA GLY A 119 -15.04 0.68 11.03
C GLY A 119 -14.23 1.97 11.05
N HIS A 120 -13.20 2.09 11.87
CA HIS A 120 -12.29 3.23 11.81
C HIS A 120 -11.46 3.22 10.52
N SER A 121 -11.30 4.41 9.97
CA SER A 121 -10.41 4.60 8.83
C SER A 121 -8.96 4.32 9.23
N PRO A 122 -8.16 3.71 8.33
CA PRO A 122 -6.76 3.44 8.60
C PRO A 122 -5.99 4.74 8.86
N SER A 123 -5.00 4.69 9.73
CA SER A 123 -4.13 5.83 10.00
C SER A 123 -3.32 6.18 8.75
N ILE A 124 -3.34 7.46 8.37
CA ILE A 124 -2.61 7.94 7.20
C ILE A 124 -1.17 8.27 7.59
N VAL A 125 -0.24 7.59 6.94
CA VAL A 125 1.20 7.79 7.09
C VAL A 125 1.77 8.33 5.79
N HIS A 126 2.44 9.47 5.84
CA HIS A 126 3.08 10.01 4.64
C HIS A 126 4.39 9.28 4.36
N LEU A 127 4.57 8.90 3.10
CA LEU A 127 5.77 8.24 2.62
C LEU A 127 6.62 9.25 1.84
N HIS A 128 7.80 9.54 2.35
CA HIS A 128 8.77 10.39 1.67
C HIS A 128 9.95 9.57 1.20
N ILE A 129 10.24 9.64 -0.10
CA ILE A 129 11.37 8.93 -0.70
C ILE A 129 12.51 9.93 -0.85
N ARG A 130 13.66 9.64 -0.22
CA ARG A 130 14.89 10.39 -0.44
C ARG A 130 15.57 9.85 -1.67
N THR A 131 15.77 10.71 -2.63
CA THR A 131 16.80 10.49 -3.64
C THR A 131 18.14 10.63 -2.95
N LEU A 132 18.86 9.53 -2.81
CA LEU A 132 20.27 9.60 -2.48
C LEU A 132 21.00 10.11 -3.72
N THR A 133 20.99 11.41 -3.94
CA THR A 133 22.04 12.01 -4.72
C THR A 133 23.31 11.75 -3.94
N SER A 134 24.18 10.97 -4.51
CA SER A 134 25.52 10.67 -3.97
C SER A 134 26.38 11.94 -4.00
N ASN A 135 26.01 12.89 -3.17
CA ASN A 135 26.89 13.98 -2.76
C ASN A 135 27.56 13.57 -1.45
N SER A 136 28.37 12.50 -1.51
CA SER A 136 29.24 12.10 -0.41
C SER A 136 30.55 12.90 -0.38
N GLU A 137 30.57 14.08 -0.97
CA GLU A 137 31.81 14.86 -1.04
C GLU A 137 31.67 16.32 -0.60
N GLN A 138 30.78 16.64 0.32
CA GLN A 138 30.72 18.03 0.81
C GLN A 138 30.50 18.20 2.31
N ASP A 139 30.86 17.20 3.11
CA ASP A 139 30.92 17.38 4.57
C ASP A 139 32.34 17.71 5.09
N GLY A 140 33.23 18.11 4.23
CA GLY A 140 34.64 18.34 4.59
C GLY A 140 35.12 19.77 4.60
N GLU A 141 34.32 20.77 4.22
CA GLU A 141 34.91 22.08 3.94
C GLU A 141 34.28 23.31 4.61
N TRP A 142 33.62 23.10 5.75
CA TRP A 142 33.13 24.24 6.54
C TRP A 142 34.09 24.72 7.64
N ASN A 143 35.34 24.22 7.66
CA ASN A 143 36.26 24.51 8.76
C ASN A 143 37.51 25.32 8.39
N LEU A 144 37.51 25.99 7.23
CA LEU A 144 38.69 26.75 6.80
C LEU A 144 38.53 28.28 6.80
N TYR A 145 37.43 28.82 7.32
CA TYR A 145 37.30 30.27 7.48
C TYR A 145 37.04 30.73 8.92
N GLY A 146 37.80 30.21 9.85
CA GLY A 146 37.64 30.55 11.24
C GLY A 146 38.95 30.78 12.03
N SER A 147 40.03 31.14 11.39
CA SER A 147 41.24 31.46 12.12
C SER A 147 42.05 32.54 11.42
N ARG A 148 41.51 33.72 11.37
CA ARG A 148 42.35 34.88 11.24
C ARG A 148 42.24 35.71 12.52
N GLN A 149 42.97 35.26 13.50
CA GLN A 149 43.28 36.01 14.67
C GLN A 149 44.35 37.04 14.31
N ARG A 150 44.01 38.28 14.62
CA ARG A 150 45.05 39.26 14.92
C ARG A 150 45.18 39.39 16.39
#